data_d41e0306102cc8bbacea655079cdc60d
#
_entry.id   d41e0306102cc8bbacea655079cdc60d
#
_cell.length_a   1.000
_cell.length_b   1.000
_cell.length_c   1.000
_cell.angle_alpha   90.00
_cell.angle_beta   90.00
_cell.angle_gamma   90.00
#
_symmetry.space_group_name_H-M   'P 1'
#
loop_
_entity.id
_entity.type
_entity.pdbx_description
1 polymer ?
#
loop_
_entity_poly.entity_id
_entity_poly.type
_entity_poly.pdbx_seq_one_letter_code
_entity_poly.pdbx_strand_id
1 'polypeptide(L)'
;NAVRGTVAFINCTIVDSQGVCPFLKLHNDQLVAVNQGGKRRGSGCAYLETWHNDILDFLELRKNTGDDRSRTHDMNTANWIPDLFMKRMESRGNWTLFRSNEVSDLHDLYGKAFEDRYSEYEAQAERGEIFGETIPAIDLWKSMLRMIFETGHPWITYKDPCNIRSPQDHAGVIPVSYTHLRAHE
;
A
#
# COMPACT_ATOMS: atom_id res chain seq x y z
N ASN A 1 -8.66 -5.61 6.65
CA ASN A 1 -7.82 -6.15 7.71
C ASN A 1 -6.51 -5.40 7.72
N ALA A 2 -6.37 -4.42 8.64
CA ALA A 2 -5.14 -3.70 8.82
C ALA A 2 -4.07 -4.65 9.39
N VAL A 3 -3.02 -4.91 8.63
CA VAL A 3 -1.82 -5.57 9.13
C VAL A 3 -0.92 -4.49 9.72
N ARG A 4 -0.43 -4.71 10.93
CA ARG A 4 0.45 -3.76 11.61
C ARG A 4 1.78 -3.63 10.87
N GLY A 5 2.25 -2.41 10.72
CA GLY A 5 3.58 -2.15 10.20
C GLY A 5 4.69 -2.68 11.12
N THR A 6 5.91 -2.68 10.62
CA THR A 6 7.09 -3.11 11.38
C THR A 6 7.23 -2.29 12.66
N VAL A 7 7.42 -2.95 13.77
CA VAL A 7 7.47 -2.41 15.14
C VAL A 7 6.15 -1.74 15.56
N ALA A 8 5.35 -2.42 16.34
CA ALA A 8 4.12 -1.90 16.94
C ALA A 8 3.98 -2.30 18.41
N PHE A 9 3.26 -1.45 19.18
CA PHE A 9 2.87 -1.80 20.54
C PHE A 9 1.69 -2.79 20.50
N ILE A 10 1.86 -3.95 21.13
CA ILE A 10 0.79 -4.94 21.31
C ILE A 10 0.63 -5.17 22.81
N ASN A 11 -0.56 -4.89 23.35
CA ASN A 11 -0.86 -5.08 24.77
C ASN A 11 0.17 -4.46 25.73
N CYS A 12 0.56 -3.19 25.47
CA CYS A 12 1.59 -2.46 26.25
C CYS A 12 3.01 -3.06 26.19
N THR A 13 3.25 -4.01 25.31
CA THR A 13 4.58 -4.57 25.08
C THR A 13 5.08 -4.17 23.71
N ILE A 14 6.34 -3.75 23.61
CA ILE A 14 6.98 -3.54 22.30
C ILE A 14 7.19 -4.93 21.70
N VAL A 15 6.52 -5.20 20.58
CA VAL A 15 6.70 -6.43 19.82
C VAL A 15 7.15 -6.04 18.42
N ASP A 16 8.26 -6.61 17.99
CA ASP A 16 8.74 -6.45 16.62
C ASP A 16 7.76 -7.17 15.67
N SER A 17 6.89 -6.39 15.05
CA SER A 17 6.09 -6.88 13.92
C SER A 17 7.00 -6.94 12.70
N GLN A 18 6.93 -8.02 11.94
CA GLN A 18 7.69 -8.16 10.71
C GLN A 18 7.02 -7.43 9.52
N GLY A 19 5.99 -6.64 9.77
CA GLY A 19 5.30 -5.84 8.76
C GLY A 19 4.33 -6.62 7.89
N VAL A 20 3.96 -6.01 6.77
CA VAL A 20 2.95 -6.54 5.82
C VAL A 20 3.51 -7.69 4.98
N CYS A 21 4.79 -7.66 4.60
CA CYS A 21 5.39 -8.55 3.61
C CYS A 21 5.29 -10.05 3.96
N PRO A 22 5.54 -10.51 5.21
CA PRO A 22 5.38 -11.92 5.57
C PRO A 22 3.94 -12.43 5.43
N PHE A 23 2.95 -11.59 5.73
CA PHE A 23 1.54 -11.94 5.54
C PHE A 23 1.17 -12.04 4.06
N LEU A 24 1.74 -11.17 3.22
CA LEU A 24 1.57 -11.27 1.77
C LEU A 24 2.21 -12.53 1.21
N LYS A 25 3.35 -12.96 1.76
CA LYS A 25 3.96 -14.24 1.38
C LYS A 25 3.04 -15.42 1.72
N LEU A 26 2.42 -15.42 2.89
CA LEU A 26 1.44 -16.45 3.26
C LEU A 26 0.28 -16.50 2.26
N HIS A 27 -0.27 -15.35 1.87
CA HIS A 27 -1.33 -15.27 0.87
C HIS A 27 -0.87 -15.72 -0.51
N ASN A 28 0.35 -15.37 -0.92
CA ASN A 28 0.94 -15.85 -2.16
C ASN A 28 0.97 -17.38 -2.21
N ASP A 29 1.46 -18.02 -1.16
CA ASP A 29 1.56 -19.47 -1.09
C ASP A 29 0.18 -20.13 -1.04
N GLN A 30 -0.80 -19.49 -0.43
CA GLN A 30 -2.21 -19.92 -0.46
C GLN A 30 -2.79 -19.86 -1.89
N LEU A 31 -2.48 -18.84 -2.69
CA LEU A 31 -2.91 -18.75 -4.10
C LEU A 31 -2.32 -19.88 -4.93
N VAL A 32 -1.07 -20.24 -4.67
CA VAL A 32 -0.41 -21.39 -5.33
C VAL A 32 -1.09 -22.71 -4.98
N ALA A 33 -1.49 -22.88 -3.70
CA ALA A 33 -2.14 -24.09 -3.21
C ALA A 33 -3.57 -24.27 -3.78
N VAL A 34 -4.28 -23.15 -4.02
CA VAL A 34 -5.64 -23.16 -4.58
C VAL A 34 -5.57 -23.35 -6.10
N ASN A 35 -5.51 -24.60 -6.53
CA ASN A 35 -5.44 -24.95 -7.94
C ASN A 35 -6.59 -25.89 -8.30
N GLN A 36 -7.56 -25.42 -9.07
CA GLN A 36 -8.72 -26.18 -9.49
C GLN A 36 -8.34 -27.24 -10.56
N GLY A 37 -7.83 -28.40 -10.11
CA GLY A 37 -7.50 -29.51 -10.99
C GLY A 37 -6.45 -29.18 -12.06
N GLY A 38 -5.52 -28.28 -11.80
CA GLY A 38 -4.48 -27.84 -12.73
C GLY A 38 -4.93 -26.88 -13.83
N LYS A 39 -6.23 -26.58 -13.92
CA LYS A 39 -6.79 -25.76 -15.00
C LYS A 39 -6.87 -24.27 -14.69
N ARG A 40 -7.05 -23.90 -13.41
CA ARG A 40 -7.12 -22.51 -12.94
C ARG A 40 -6.35 -22.36 -11.65
N ARG A 41 -5.31 -21.53 -11.68
CA ARG A 41 -4.57 -21.14 -10.47
C ARG A 41 -5.36 -20.08 -9.68
N GLY A 42 -5.18 -20.04 -8.37
CA GLY A 42 -5.62 -18.93 -7.55
C GLY A 42 -4.98 -17.62 -8.05
N SER A 43 -5.73 -16.53 -8.01
CA SER A 43 -5.26 -15.22 -8.43
C SER A 43 -5.65 -14.19 -7.37
N GLY A 44 -4.75 -13.31 -7.02
CA GLY A 44 -4.95 -12.25 -6.05
C GLY A 44 -4.11 -11.02 -6.36
N CYS A 45 -4.54 -9.88 -5.86
CA CYS A 45 -3.79 -8.63 -5.93
C CYS A 45 -3.78 -7.96 -4.56
N ALA A 46 -2.59 -7.63 -4.07
CA ALA A 46 -2.42 -6.84 -2.86
C ALA A 46 -2.29 -5.36 -3.23
N TYR A 47 -3.07 -4.53 -2.55
CA TYR A 47 -3.00 -3.08 -2.68
C TYR A 47 -2.39 -2.48 -1.41
N LEU A 48 -1.47 -1.55 -1.57
CA LEU A 48 -0.89 -0.81 -0.46
C LEU A 48 -0.92 0.68 -0.76
N GLU A 49 -1.32 1.46 0.24
CA GLU A 49 -1.29 2.92 0.15
C GLU A 49 0.13 3.46 0.29
N THR A 50 0.44 4.52 -0.45
CA THR A 50 1.79 5.09 -0.55
C THR A 50 2.32 5.68 0.75
N TRP A 51 1.48 5.95 1.73
CA TRP A 51 1.87 6.48 3.04
C TRP A 51 2.25 5.40 4.06
N HIS A 52 2.08 4.11 3.71
CA HIS A 52 2.41 3.03 4.63
C HIS A 52 3.93 2.89 4.81
N ASN A 53 4.37 2.68 6.06
CA ASN A 53 5.81 2.58 6.37
C ASN A 53 6.53 1.41 5.67
N ASP A 54 5.82 0.32 5.35
CA ASP A 54 6.40 -0.84 4.67
C ASP A 54 6.35 -0.70 3.12
N ILE A 55 6.08 0.50 2.59
CA ILE A 55 5.91 0.68 1.14
C ILE A 55 7.17 0.31 0.35
N LEU A 56 8.33 0.60 0.87
CA LEU A 56 9.60 0.32 0.18
C LEU A 56 9.85 -1.20 0.05
N ASP A 57 9.58 -1.95 1.12
CA ASP A 57 9.67 -3.42 1.11
C ASP A 57 8.60 -4.04 0.21
N PHE A 58 7.39 -3.47 0.22
CA PHE A 58 6.31 -3.88 -0.67
C PHE A 58 6.65 -3.75 -2.15
N LEU A 59 7.35 -2.68 -2.54
CA LEU A 59 7.80 -2.48 -3.93
C LEU A 59 8.74 -3.60 -4.39
N GLU A 60 9.53 -4.17 -3.49
CA GLU A 60 10.51 -5.20 -3.82
C GLU A 60 9.95 -6.63 -3.88
N LEU A 61 8.68 -6.85 -3.51
CA LEU A 61 8.08 -8.19 -3.41
C LEU A 61 8.18 -9.03 -4.70
N ARG A 62 8.18 -8.40 -5.86
CA ARG A 62 8.25 -9.09 -7.16
C ARG A 62 9.64 -9.06 -7.82
N LYS A 63 10.64 -8.60 -7.11
CA LYS A 63 12.02 -8.55 -7.61
C LYS A 63 12.55 -9.97 -7.86
N ASN A 64 13.25 -10.17 -8.99
CA ASN A 64 13.84 -11.47 -9.35
C ASN A 64 15.17 -11.77 -8.63
N THR A 65 15.59 -10.88 -7.74
CA THR A 65 16.84 -10.99 -6.98
C THR A 65 16.57 -10.93 -5.48
N GLY A 66 17.45 -11.51 -4.69
CA GLY A 66 17.34 -11.53 -3.24
C GLY A 66 16.79 -12.85 -2.70
N ASP A 67 16.28 -12.85 -1.47
CA ASP A 67 15.76 -14.05 -0.81
C ASP A 67 14.33 -14.36 -1.29
N ASP A 68 14.13 -15.49 -1.96
CA ASP A 68 12.83 -15.96 -2.43
C ASP A 68 11.77 -16.10 -1.32
N ARG A 69 12.22 -16.30 -0.08
CA ARG A 69 11.32 -16.39 1.08
C ARG A 69 10.59 -15.08 1.36
N SER A 70 11.16 -13.95 0.93
CA SER A 70 10.55 -12.61 1.04
C SER A 70 9.84 -12.16 -0.24
N ARG A 71 9.77 -12.99 -1.28
CA ARG A 71 9.19 -12.64 -2.59
C ARG A 71 7.79 -13.26 -2.78
N THR A 72 6.95 -12.56 -3.55
CA THR A 72 5.57 -12.98 -3.85
C THR A 72 5.34 -12.96 -5.37
N HIS A 73 5.87 -13.98 -6.06
CA HIS A 73 5.85 -14.01 -7.53
C HIS A 73 4.49 -14.37 -8.14
N ASP A 74 3.61 -15.05 -7.39
CA ASP A 74 2.31 -15.53 -7.88
C ASP A 74 1.16 -14.55 -7.56
N MET A 75 1.42 -13.55 -6.69
CA MET A 75 0.45 -12.53 -6.34
C MET A 75 0.77 -11.21 -7.04
N ASN A 76 -0.23 -10.56 -7.58
CA ASN A 76 -0.09 -9.23 -8.13
C ASN A 76 -0.01 -8.17 -7.00
N THR A 77 0.68 -7.09 -7.28
CA THR A 77 0.80 -5.95 -6.35
C THR A 77 0.37 -4.67 -7.03
N ALA A 78 -0.25 -3.77 -6.29
CA ALA A 78 -0.70 -2.47 -6.77
C ALA A 78 -0.49 -1.38 -5.71
N ASN A 79 -0.06 -0.21 -6.15
CA ASN A 79 0.00 0.98 -5.32
C ASN A 79 -1.36 1.69 -5.35
N TRP A 80 -1.85 2.08 -4.17
CA TRP A 80 -3.08 2.87 -4.00
C TRP A 80 -2.68 4.30 -3.66
N ILE A 81 -2.75 5.19 -4.64
CA ILE A 81 -2.11 6.50 -4.63
C ILE A 81 -3.16 7.58 -4.42
N PRO A 82 -3.11 8.37 -3.32
CA PRO A 82 -3.93 9.55 -3.15
C PRO A 82 -3.41 10.71 -4.03
N ASP A 83 -4.31 11.60 -4.43
CA ASP A 83 -3.96 12.77 -5.25
C ASP A 83 -2.94 13.70 -4.58
N LEU A 84 -2.96 13.79 -3.25
CA LEU A 84 -1.99 14.54 -2.48
C LEU A 84 -0.54 14.10 -2.74
N PHE A 85 -0.31 12.78 -2.87
CA PHE A 85 1.02 12.26 -3.20
C PHE A 85 1.50 12.78 -4.55
N MET A 86 0.63 12.79 -5.56
CA MET A 86 0.97 13.28 -6.89
C MET A 86 1.25 14.79 -6.90
N LYS A 87 0.47 15.58 -6.16
CA LYS A 87 0.71 17.02 -5.96
C LYS A 87 2.08 17.29 -5.33
N ARG A 88 2.43 16.50 -4.30
CA ARG A 88 3.73 16.64 -3.63
C ARG A 88 4.89 16.16 -4.48
N MET A 89 4.71 15.11 -5.25
CA MET A 89 5.70 14.62 -6.20
C MET A 89 6.00 15.69 -7.26
N GLU A 90 4.98 16.32 -7.83
CA GLU A 90 5.11 17.40 -8.82
C GLU A 90 5.82 18.63 -8.24
N SER A 91 5.45 19.04 -7.04
CA SER A 91 6.09 20.15 -6.33
C SER A 91 7.46 19.82 -5.72
N ARG A 92 7.93 18.58 -5.86
CA ARG A 92 9.15 18.06 -5.22
C ARG A 92 9.15 18.21 -3.70
N GLY A 93 7.99 18.06 -3.08
CA GLY A 93 7.81 18.10 -1.64
C GLY A 93 8.19 16.76 -0.98
N ASN A 94 8.07 16.77 0.34
CA ASN A 94 8.30 15.59 1.17
C ASN A 94 7.01 14.76 1.31
N TRP A 95 7.20 13.48 1.59
CA TRP A 95 6.15 12.52 1.89
C TRP A 95 6.47 11.77 3.17
N THR A 96 5.53 11.69 4.09
CA THR A 96 5.72 11.05 5.39
C THR A 96 5.08 9.67 5.40
N LEU A 97 5.84 8.68 5.79
CA LEU A 97 5.39 7.30 5.95
C LEU A 97 4.93 7.08 7.39
N PHE A 98 3.78 6.47 7.56
CA PHE A 98 3.16 6.22 8.87
C PHE A 98 2.94 4.73 9.12
N ARG A 99 2.79 4.38 10.40
CA ARG A 99 2.30 3.06 10.80
C ARG A 99 0.79 3.03 10.74
N SER A 100 0.23 2.04 10.07
CA SER A 100 -1.22 1.92 9.86
C SER A 100 -2.04 1.79 11.15
N ASN A 101 -1.46 1.31 12.24
CA ASN A 101 -2.14 1.22 13.53
C ASN A 101 -2.31 2.58 14.24
N GLU A 102 -1.48 3.57 13.93
CA GLU A 102 -1.52 4.92 14.50
C GLU A 102 -2.42 5.86 13.68
N VAL A 103 -2.58 5.59 12.40
CA VAL A 103 -3.31 6.43 11.43
C VAL A 103 -4.38 5.62 10.67
N SER A 104 -5.10 4.75 11.36
CA SER A 104 -6.02 3.79 10.75
C SER A 104 -7.17 4.41 9.96
N ASP A 105 -7.56 5.64 10.28
CA ASP A 105 -8.64 6.38 9.60
C ASP A 105 -8.24 6.90 8.21
N LEU A 106 -6.94 6.98 7.87
CA LEU A 106 -6.51 7.40 6.52
C LEU A 106 -6.98 6.45 5.42
N HIS A 107 -7.24 5.19 5.73
CA HIS A 107 -7.79 4.24 4.77
C HIS A 107 -9.19 4.63 4.31
N ASP A 108 -9.98 5.22 5.20
CA ASP A 108 -11.39 5.56 4.99
C ASP A 108 -11.59 7.00 4.48
N LEU A 109 -10.50 7.69 4.15
CA LEU A 109 -10.54 9.07 3.68
C LEU A 109 -10.00 9.20 2.26
N TYR A 110 -10.55 10.14 1.49
CA TYR A 110 -10.05 10.52 0.17
C TYR A 110 -10.27 12.03 -0.09
N GLY A 111 -9.64 12.57 -1.14
CA GLY A 111 -9.75 13.97 -1.51
C GLY A 111 -9.26 14.91 -0.41
N LYS A 112 -10.00 16.01 -0.22
CA LYS A 112 -9.62 17.05 0.74
C LYS A 112 -9.61 16.56 2.19
N ALA A 113 -10.53 15.69 2.57
CA ALA A 113 -10.58 15.11 3.92
C ALA A 113 -9.31 14.31 4.23
N PHE A 114 -8.80 13.57 3.24
CA PHE A 114 -7.51 12.91 3.35
C PHE A 114 -6.35 13.91 3.48
N GLU A 115 -6.33 14.96 2.66
CA GLU A 115 -5.28 16.00 2.70
C GLU A 115 -5.19 16.68 4.07
N ASP A 116 -6.34 17.09 4.61
CA ASP A 116 -6.42 17.78 5.91
C ASP A 116 -5.96 16.84 7.04
N ARG A 117 -6.44 15.61 7.04
CA ARG A 117 -6.09 14.62 8.08
C ARG A 117 -4.62 14.16 7.99
N TYR A 118 -4.13 13.97 6.79
CA TYR A 118 -2.73 13.64 6.57
C TYR A 118 -1.79 14.72 7.08
N SER A 119 -2.10 16.00 6.82
CA SER A 119 -1.31 17.13 7.31
C SER A 119 -1.35 17.26 8.84
N GLU A 120 -2.48 16.90 9.47
CA GLU A 120 -2.58 16.83 10.94
C GLU A 120 -1.65 15.74 11.51
N TYR A 121 -1.61 14.57 10.88
CA TYR A 121 -0.70 13.51 11.29
C TYR A 121 0.77 13.87 11.05
N GLU A 122 1.10 14.60 10.00
CA GLU A 122 2.46 15.11 9.82
C GLU A 122 2.86 16.03 10.96
N ALA A 123 1.99 16.94 11.37
CA ALA A 123 2.25 17.81 12.52
C ALA A 123 2.38 17.04 13.84
N GLN A 124 1.64 15.94 14.03
CA GLN A 124 1.80 15.05 15.19
C GLN A 124 3.13 14.29 15.14
N ALA A 125 3.55 13.83 13.96
CA ALA A 125 4.85 13.16 13.78
C ALA A 125 6.02 14.12 14.04
N GLU A 126 5.94 15.38 13.59
CA GLU A 126 6.93 16.43 13.90
C GLU A 126 7.05 16.69 15.40
N ARG A 127 5.95 16.60 16.15
CA ARG A 127 5.96 16.71 17.62
C ARG A 127 6.42 15.44 18.34
N GLY A 128 6.65 14.33 17.58
CA GLY A 128 7.04 13.05 18.13
C GLY A 128 5.92 12.28 18.85
N GLU A 129 4.66 12.61 18.58
CA GLU A 129 3.48 11.95 19.18
C GLU A 129 3.19 10.60 18.50
N ILE A 130 3.47 10.49 17.20
CA ILE A 130 3.32 9.30 16.38
C ILE A 130 4.58 9.05 15.57
N PHE A 131 4.72 7.82 15.06
CA PHE A 131 5.81 7.50 14.15
C PHE A 131 5.60 8.18 12.78
N GLY A 132 6.65 8.83 12.28
CA GLY A 132 6.67 9.40 10.93
C GLY A 132 8.08 9.35 10.36
N GLU A 133 8.24 8.71 9.21
CA GLU A 133 9.47 8.72 8.43
C GLU A 133 9.27 9.57 7.18
N THR A 134 10.01 10.67 7.07
CA THR A 134 9.84 11.62 5.98
C THR A 134 10.88 11.37 4.90
N ILE A 135 10.41 11.15 3.68
CA ILE A 135 11.22 10.92 2.47
C ILE A 135 10.81 11.90 1.36
N PRO A 136 11.68 12.23 0.40
CA PRO A 136 11.28 12.99 -0.78
C PRO A 136 10.26 12.20 -1.61
N ALA A 137 9.10 12.79 -1.92
CA ALA A 137 8.05 12.14 -2.70
C ALA A 137 8.54 11.68 -4.09
N ILE A 138 9.43 12.47 -4.70
CA ILE A 138 10.03 12.14 -6.00
C ILE A 138 10.88 10.87 -5.96
N ASP A 139 11.55 10.57 -4.84
CA ASP A 139 12.39 9.39 -4.73
C ASP A 139 11.57 8.12 -4.55
N LEU A 140 10.45 8.20 -3.79
CA LEU A 140 9.48 7.12 -3.73
C LEU A 140 8.87 6.85 -5.12
N TRP A 141 8.50 7.90 -5.86
CA TRP A 141 7.97 7.78 -7.21
C TRP A 141 8.96 7.13 -8.17
N LYS A 142 10.24 7.53 -8.14
CA LYS A 142 11.30 6.88 -8.94
C LYS A 142 11.46 5.41 -8.59
N SER A 143 11.35 5.04 -7.30
CA SER A 143 11.43 3.65 -6.86
C SER A 143 10.25 2.83 -7.40
N MET A 144 9.04 3.37 -7.38
CA MET A 144 7.87 2.75 -8.01
C MET A 144 8.08 2.51 -9.50
N LEU A 145 8.50 3.54 -10.25
CA LEU A 145 8.74 3.44 -11.69
C LEU A 145 9.85 2.44 -12.02
N ARG A 146 10.92 2.40 -11.20
CA ARG A 146 11.99 1.40 -11.35
C ARG A 146 11.44 -0.01 -11.23
N MET A 147 10.64 -0.29 -10.22
CA MET A 147 10.07 -1.62 -10.02
C MET A 147 9.11 -2.01 -11.13
N ILE A 148 8.31 -1.08 -11.61
CA ILE A 148 7.43 -1.31 -12.78
C ILE A 148 8.26 -1.65 -14.02
N PHE A 149 9.37 -0.94 -14.25
CA PHE A 149 10.26 -1.22 -15.37
C PHE A 149 10.93 -2.60 -15.27
N GLU A 150 11.35 -2.98 -14.06
CA GLU A 150 12.06 -4.26 -13.82
C GLU A 150 11.11 -5.47 -13.80
N THR A 151 9.92 -5.32 -13.25
CA THR A 151 9.03 -6.47 -12.92
C THR A 151 7.62 -6.38 -13.49
N GLY A 152 7.23 -5.24 -14.06
CA GLY A 152 5.84 -4.96 -14.46
C GLY A 152 4.90 -4.67 -13.27
N HIS A 153 5.41 -4.63 -12.05
CA HIS A 153 4.65 -4.40 -10.81
C HIS A 153 5.40 -3.44 -9.88
N PRO A 154 4.70 -2.82 -8.94
CA PRO A 154 3.24 -2.83 -8.71
C PRO A 154 2.47 -2.01 -9.77
N TRP A 155 1.19 -2.31 -9.94
CA TRP A 155 0.31 -1.47 -10.76
C TRP A 155 0.12 -0.09 -10.13
N ILE A 156 -0.13 0.91 -10.96
CA ILE A 156 -0.44 2.27 -10.52
C ILE A 156 -1.95 2.45 -10.52
N THR A 157 -2.52 2.72 -9.35
CA THR A 157 -3.95 2.98 -9.19
C THR A 157 -4.18 4.22 -8.32
N TYR A 158 -5.17 5.02 -8.66
CA TYR A 158 -5.44 6.30 -8.02
C TYR A 158 -6.68 6.23 -7.14
N LYS A 159 -6.51 6.52 -5.84
CA LYS A 159 -7.55 6.40 -4.81
C LYS A 159 -8.68 7.39 -5.04
N ASP A 160 -8.36 8.66 -5.21
CA ASP A 160 -9.36 9.72 -5.25
C ASP A 160 -10.25 9.65 -6.49
N PRO A 161 -9.72 9.50 -7.72
CA PRO A 161 -10.55 9.33 -8.91
C PRO A 161 -11.45 8.09 -8.87
N CYS A 162 -10.98 7.00 -8.27
CA CYS A 162 -11.78 5.78 -8.11
C CYS A 162 -12.97 6.01 -7.17
N ASN A 163 -12.75 6.70 -6.05
CA ASN A 163 -13.81 6.97 -5.07
C ASN A 163 -14.79 8.04 -5.56
N ILE A 164 -14.30 9.12 -6.19
CA ILE A 164 -15.15 10.19 -6.75
C ILE A 164 -16.10 9.65 -7.83
N ARG A 165 -15.66 8.68 -8.62
CA ARG A 165 -16.46 8.08 -9.71
C ARG A 165 -17.22 6.83 -9.29
N SER A 166 -17.16 6.45 -8.02
CA SER A 166 -17.88 5.28 -7.52
C SER A 166 -19.38 5.51 -7.55
N PRO A 167 -20.17 4.59 -8.14
CA PRO A 167 -21.62 4.63 -8.02
C PRO A 167 -22.14 4.11 -6.67
N GLN A 168 -21.25 3.67 -5.78
CA GLN A 168 -21.54 3.02 -4.50
C GLN A 168 -20.98 3.79 -3.30
N ASP A 169 -21.03 5.11 -3.34
CA ASP A 169 -20.57 5.98 -2.26
C ASP A 169 -21.26 5.70 -0.91
N HIS A 170 -22.51 5.22 -0.97
CA HIS A 170 -23.30 4.79 0.21
C HIS A 170 -22.71 3.56 0.93
N ALA A 171 -21.87 2.79 0.27
CA ALA A 171 -21.19 1.62 0.85
C ALA A 171 -19.87 1.97 1.56
N GLY A 172 -19.43 3.25 1.50
CA GLY A 172 -18.19 3.74 2.05
C GLY A 172 -17.07 3.88 1.02
N VAL A 173 -15.87 4.19 1.49
CA VAL A 173 -14.69 4.37 0.64
C VAL A 173 -14.28 3.04 0.04
N ILE A 174 -14.03 3.03 -1.29
CA ILE A 174 -13.49 1.87 -1.97
C ILE A 174 -12.02 1.69 -1.56
N PRO A 175 -11.69 0.61 -0.86
CA PRO A 175 -10.32 0.36 -0.45
C PRO A 175 -9.47 -0.23 -1.58
N VAL A 176 -10.13 -0.72 -2.67
CA VAL A 176 -9.47 -1.47 -3.74
C VAL A 176 -10.25 -1.39 -5.06
N SER A 177 -9.59 -1.11 -6.17
CA SER A 177 -10.21 -0.94 -7.51
C SER A 177 -10.28 -2.23 -8.35
N TYR A 178 -10.23 -3.41 -7.76
CA TYR A 178 -10.11 -4.67 -8.52
C TYR A 178 -11.30 -5.02 -9.42
N THR A 179 -12.49 -4.60 -9.06
CA THR A 179 -13.72 -4.89 -9.83
C THR A 179 -13.79 -4.19 -11.18
N HIS A 180 -13.11 -3.05 -11.35
CA HIS A 180 -13.09 -2.31 -12.61
C HIS A 180 -12.11 -2.89 -13.64
N LEU A 181 -11.06 -3.57 -13.21
CA LEU A 181 -10.04 -4.13 -14.10
C LEU A 181 -10.49 -5.42 -14.80
N ARG A 182 -11.49 -6.11 -14.25
CA ARG A 182 -12.06 -7.33 -14.87
C ARG A 182 -13.14 -7.08 -15.92
N ALA A 183 -13.65 -5.87 -16.04
CA ALA A 183 -14.70 -5.56 -17.02
C ALA A 183 -14.18 -5.44 -18.46
N HIS A 184 -12.88 -5.56 -18.68
CA HIS A 184 -12.22 -5.40 -19.98
C HIS A 184 -11.41 -6.64 -20.45
N GLU A 185 -11.49 -7.77 -19.72
CA GLU A 185 -11.04 -9.09 -20.17
C GLU A 185 -12.29 -9.96 -20.50
#